data_d0e070895d43cbbc8bc748347e3dd936
#
_entry.id   d0e070895d43cbbc8bc748347e3dd936
#
_cell.length_a   1.000
_cell.length_b   1.000
_cell.length_c   1.000
_cell.angle_alpha   90.00
_cell.angle_beta   90.00
_cell.angle_gamma   90.00
#
_symmetry.space_group_name_H-M   'P 1'
#
loop_
_entity.id
_entity.type
_entity.pdbx_description
1 polymer ?
#
loop_
_entity_poly.entity_id
_entity_poly.type
_entity_poly.pdbx_seq_one_letter_code
_entity_poly.pdbx_strand_id
1 'polypeptide(L)'
;YQAYTWKGLDLTAEPQTVDYEFTMKQDSDVMSKLVFNCGLENEEDLPAHTIYLDNVKVELVDDSKVDYTSVLPYAPSIMTDQVGYQPDETKTAVFRNVTSETSFSVVNADSGQVVYTGELSAPTFYSSADENNWTGDFSAVTEAGTYYITCGGLDQSYSFTIGNNVYDSLLDDSVKMLYLQRCGTEVKDSTFGHAACHDTLATVYHTNEKIDVSGGWHDAGDYGRYVVPGAKSVADLLIAYDANPKLF
;
A
#
# COMPACT_ATOMS: atom_id res chain seq x y z
N TYR A 1 11.85 -6.79 5.45
CA TYR A 1 11.82 -6.46 6.89
C TYR A 1 13.23 -6.22 7.40
N GLN A 2 13.45 -5.08 8.05
CA GLN A 2 14.68 -4.81 8.78
C GLN A 2 14.32 -4.62 10.25
N ALA A 3 14.79 -5.51 11.13
CA ALA A 3 14.61 -5.34 12.56
C ALA A 3 15.70 -4.41 13.11
N TYR A 4 15.32 -3.35 13.81
CA TYR A 4 16.24 -2.47 14.51
C TYR A 4 16.81 -3.14 15.73
N THR A 5 15.97 -3.92 16.40
CA THR A 5 16.35 -4.69 17.58
C THR A 5 15.42 -5.89 17.74
N TRP A 6 15.88 -6.84 18.51
CA TRP A 6 15.14 -8.04 18.90
C TRP A 6 15.51 -8.40 20.33
N LYS A 7 14.51 -8.66 21.17
CA LYS A 7 14.70 -9.08 22.56
C LYS A 7 13.81 -10.26 22.88
N GLY A 8 14.39 -11.38 23.28
CA GLY A 8 13.68 -12.50 23.86
C GLY A 8 13.35 -12.19 25.34
N LEU A 9 12.18 -12.59 25.79
CA LEU A 9 11.71 -12.46 27.15
C LEU A 9 11.15 -13.79 27.66
N ASP A 10 11.63 -14.23 28.81
CA ASP A 10 11.05 -15.36 29.52
C ASP A 10 9.93 -14.83 30.41
N LEU A 11 8.70 -15.21 30.08
CA LEU A 11 7.52 -14.77 30.83
C LEU A 11 7.31 -15.65 32.07
N THR A 12 6.87 -15.06 33.16
CA THR A 12 6.52 -15.75 34.40
C THR A 12 5.05 -15.48 34.80
N ALA A 13 4.56 -16.18 35.80
CA ALA A 13 3.20 -15.95 36.30
C ALA A 13 3.07 -14.59 37.06
N GLU A 14 4.19 -14.00 37.43
CA GLU A 14 4.21 -12.70 38.13
C GLU A 14 4.43 -11.58 37.11
N PRO A 15 3.81 -10.40 37.33
CA PRO A 15 4.03 -9.24 36.48
C PRO A 15 5.50 -8.85 36.41
N GLN A 16 5.99 -8.58 35.19
CA GLN A 16 7.36 -8.12 34.92
C GLN A 16 7.30 -6.76 34.24
N THR A 17 8.16 -5.84 34.67
CA THR A 17 8.44 -4.61 33.93
C THR A 17 9.70 -4.81 33.11
N VAL A 18 9.63 -4.49 31.83
CA VAL A 18 10.74 -4.63 30.90
C VAL A 18 11.05 -3.28 30.29
N ASP A 19 12.24 -2.78 30.57
CA ASP A 19 12.78 -1.59 29.91
C ASP A 19 13.86 -2.02 28.92
N TYR A 20 13.79 -1.48 27.71
CA TYR A 20 14.73 -1.82 26.67
C TYR A 20 15.05 -0.61 25.78
N GLU A 21 16.29 -0.21 25.76
CA GLU A 21 16.78 0.89 24.94
C GLU A 21 17.44 0.34 23.67
N PHE A 22 17.16 0.97 22.53
CA PHE A 22 17.77 0.63 21.25
C PHE A 22 18.04 1.89 20.43
N THR A 23 18.94 1.79 19.48
CA THR A 23 19.28 2.89 18.57
C THR A 23 18.69 2.62 17.20
N MET A 24 17.97 3.60 16.67
CA MET A 24 17.51 3.57 15.27
C MET A 24 18.71 3.58 14.34
N LYS A 25 18.66 2.75 13.29
CA LYS A 25 19.75 2.59 12.31
C LYS A 25 19.48 3.34 11.00
N GLN A 26 18.34 3.93 10.87
CA GLN A 26 17.93 4.73 9.70
C GLN A 26 17.50 6.11 10.18
N ASP A 27 17.73 7.10 9.34
CA ASP A 27 17.41 8.49 9.66
C ASP A 27 15.90 8.74 9.71
N SER A 28 15.12 7.95 8.97
CA SER A 28 13.66 8.00 8.97
C SER A 28 13.07 6.63 8.66
N ASP A 29 12.05 6.22 9.41
CA ASP A 29 11.24 5.04 9.12
C ASP A 29 9.80 5.24 9.59
N VAL A 30 8.98 5.75 8.71
CA VAL A 30 7.55 6.02 8.95
C VAL A 30 6.69 4.76 9.04
N MET A 31 7.27 3.59 8.70
CA MET A 31 6.59 2.30 8.72
C MET A 31 7.04 1.40 9.87
N SER A 32 7.79 1.94 10.82
CA SER A 32 8.24 1.20 12.01
C SER A 32 7.07 0.60 12.79
N LYS A 33 7.27 -0.61 13.28
CA LYS A 33 6.29 -1.33 14.10
C LYS A 33 6.95 -1.91 15.33
N LEU A 34 6.26 -1.82 16.46
CA LEU A 34 6.54 -2.64 17.63
C LEU A 34 5.73 -3.93 17.51
N VAL A 35 6.40 -5.07 17.53
CA VAL A 35 5.78 -6.38 17.33
C VAL A 35 6.09 -7.26 18.52
N PHE A 36 5.04 -7.88 19.08
CA PHE A 36 5.14 -8.93 20.09
C PHE A 36 4.91 -10.28 19.42
N ASN A 37 5.97 -11.08 19.31
CA ASN A 37 5.88 -12.44 18.80
C ASN A 37 5.74 -13.40 19.96
N CYS A 38 4.62 -14.08 20.03
CA CYS A 38 4.30 -15.03 21.09
C CYS A 38 4.21 -16.43 20.47
N GLY A 39 5.16 -17.32 20.80
CA GLY A 39 5.10 -18.71 20.37
C GLY A 39 5.81 -19.04 19.04
N LEU A 40 6.83 -18.30 18.63
CA LEU A 40 7.61 -18.60 17.41
C LEU A 40 8.56 -19.80 17.56
N GLU A 41 8.98 -20.10 18.76
CA GLU A 41 9.85 -21.25 19.05
C GLU A 41 9.14 -22.16 20.07
N ASN A 42 9.01 -23.43 19.75
CA ASN A 42 8.39 -24.46 20.58
C ASN A 42 6.84 -24.35 20.75
N GLU A 43 6.13 -23.88 19.75
CA GLU A 43 4.66 -23.78 19.77
C GLU A 43 3.96 -25.13 20.02
N GLU A 44 4.61 -26.25 19.67
CA GLU A 44 4.02 -27.59 19.73
C GLU A 44 3.87 -28.12 21.14
N ASP A 45 4.63 -27.61 22.09
CA ASP A 45 4.71 -28.14 23.47
C ASP A 45 4.07 -27.24 24.52
N LEU A 46 3.57 -26.07 24.16
CA LEU A 46 2.97 -25.15 25.11
C LEU A 46 1.46 -25.39 25.26
N PRO A 47 0.96 -25.58 26.51
CA PRO A 47 -0.47 -25.62 26.74
C PRO A 47 -1.10 -24.26 26.42
N ALA A 48 -2.40 -24.24 26.13
CA ALA A 48 -3.13 -23.01 25.94
C ALA A 48 -2.90 -22.04 27.11
N HIS A 49 -2.45 -20.83 26.82
CA HIS A 49 -2.13 -19.81 27.81
C HIS A 49 -2.59 -18.43 27.35
N THR A 50 -2.63 -17.50 28.27
CA THR A 50 -2.98 -16.10 28.01
C THR A 50 -1.82 -15.21 28.42
N ILE A 51 -1.47 -14.27 27.56
CA ILE A 51 -0.44 -13.25 27.81
C ILE A 51 -1.16 -11.91 28.02
N TYR A 52 -0.78 -11.21 29.07
CA TYR A 52 -1.27 -9.88 29.37
C TYR A 52 -0.16 -8.87 29.08
N LEU A 53 -0.48 -7.83 28.33
CA LEU A 53 0.39 -6.70 28.04
C LEU A 53 -0.29 -5.44 28.58
N ASP A 54 0.44 -4.67 29.37
CA ASP A 54 -0.04 -3.42 29.94
C ASP A 54 1.06 -2.36 29.89
N ASN A 55 0.67 -1.08 29.92
CA ASN A 55 1.56 0.07 29.98
C ASN A 55 2.66 0.09 28.89
N VAL A 56 2.33 -0.39 27.69
CA VAL A 56 3.28 -0.37 26.56
C VAL A 56 3.57 1.07 26.17
N LYS A 57 4.84 1.47 26.26
CA LYS A 57 5.29 2.82 25.99
C LYS A 57 6.56 2.79 25.13
N VAL A 58 6.64 3.66 24.14
CA VAL A 58 7.85 3.92 23.37
C VAL A 58 8.19 5.38 23.56
N GLU A 59 9.38 5.67 24.04
CA GLU A 59 9.83 7.05 24.31
C GLU A 59 11.13 7.32 23.56
N LEU A 60 11.23 8.52 23.06
CA LEU A 60 12.49 9.04 22.51
C LEU A 60 13.39 9.48 23.68
N VAL A 61 14.51 8.79 23.85
CA VAL A 61 15.47 9.04 24.96
C VAL A 61 16.49 10.09 24.59
N ASP A 62 16.97 10.08 23.33
CA ASP A 62 17.94 11.03 22.81
C ASP A 62 17.50 11.48 21.42
N ASP A 63 17.16 12.74 21.29
CA ASP A 63 16.72 13.38 20.05
C ASP A 63 17.81 14.27 19.39
N SER A 64 19.01 14.25 19.93
CA SER A 64 20.12 15.12 19.48
C SER A 64 20.49 14.99 18.00
N LYS A 65 20.10 13.86 17.38
CA LYS A 65 20.34 13.55 15.96
C LYS A 65 19.07 13.46 15.12
N VAL A 66 17.91 13.79 15.70
CA VAL A 66 16.65 13.73 14.96
C VAL A 66 16.51 14.98 14.08
N ASP A 67 16.40 14.76 12.79
CA ASP A 67 15.98 15.80 11.86
C ASP A 67 14.46 15.80 11.73
N TYR A 68 13.79 16.60 12.52
CA TYR A 68 12.33 16.72 12.51
C TYR A 68 11.78 17.25 11.19
N THR A 69 12.61 17.84 10.33
CA THR A 69 12.16 18.33 9.01
C THR A 69 12.05 17.20 7.99
N SER A 70 12.82 16.12 8.16
CA SER A 70 12.83 14.96 7.25
C SER A 70 11.91 13.82 7.70
N VAL A 71 11.42 13.85 8.94
CA VAL A 71 10.65 12.72 9.53
C VAL A 71 9.19 12.70 9.09
N LEU A 72 8.63 13.86 8.76
CA LEU A 72 7.24 13.93 8.31
C LEU A 72 7.16 13.56 6.84
N PRO A 73 6.32 12.56 6.47
CA PRO A 73 6.10 12.27 5.07
C PRO A 73 5.55 13.52 4.36
N TYR A 74 6.12 13.82 3.20
CA TYR A 74 5.58 14.89 2.37
C TYR A 74 4.15 14.53 1.96
N ALA A 75 3.21 15.37 2.31
CA ALA A 75 1.82 15.25 1.90
C ALA A 75 1.48 16.47 1.04
N PRO A 76 1.31 16.30 -0.28
CA PRO A 76 1.02 17.40 -1.17
C PRO A 76 -0.28 18.12 -0.77
N SER A 77 -0.29 19.45 -0.93
CA SER A 77 -1.48 20.26 -0.65
C SER A 77 -2.59 20.03 -1.67
N ILE A 78 -2.25 19.63 -2.89
CA ILE A 78 -3.22 19.32 -3.96
C ILE A 78 -2.98 17.88 -4.38
N MET A 79 -3.99 17.02 -4.19
CA MET A 79 -3.95 15.60 -4.50
C MET A 79 -4.85 15.28 -5.67
N THR A 80 -4.32 14.52 -6.62
CA THR A 80 -4.97 14.01 -7.82
C THR A 80 -4.75 12.51 -7.94
N ASP A 81 -5.50 11.83 -8.81
CA ASP A 81 -5.19 10.44 -9.14
C ASP A 81 -3.87 10.37 -9.91
N GLN A 82 -2.93 9.61 -9.36
CA GLN A 82 -1.59 9.43 -9.92
C GLN A 82 -1.56 8.46 -11.11
N VAL A 83 -2.57 7.60 -11.26
CA VAL A 83 -2.74 6.76 -12.45
C VAL A 83 -3.17 7.61 -13.64
N GLY A 84 -4.04 8.59 -13.39
CA GLY A 84 -4.61 9.49 -14.37
C GLY A 84 -6.12 9.34 -14.49
N TYR A 85 -6.68 9.97 -15.49
CA TYR A 85 -8.13 10.04 -15.71
C TYR A 85 -8.50 9.71 -17.15
N GLN A 86 -9.63 9.04 -17.33
CA GLN A 86 -10.24 8.95 -18.66
C GLN A 86 -10.94 10.28 -19.03
N PRO A 87 -11.05 10.62 -20.33
CA PRO A 87 -11.66 11.88 -20.76
C PRO A 87 -13.07 12.09 -20.21
N ASP A 88 -13.89 11.05 -20.18
CA ASP A 88 -15.34 11.13 -19.88
C ASP A 88 -15.67 10.80 -18.43
N GLU A 89 -14.68 10.50 -17.56
CA GLU A 89 -14.97 10.23 -16.16
C GLU A 89 -15.06 11.49 -15.31
N THR A 90 -15.63 11.35 -14.12
CA THR A 90 -15.62 12.39 -13.09
C THR A 90 -14.20 12.58 -12.58
N LYS A 91 -13.69 13.82 -12.65
CA LYS A 91 -12.33 14.20 -12.24
C LYS A 91 -12.40 15.16 -11.07
N THR A 92 -11.90 14.75 -9.93
CA THR A 92 -11.89 15.55 -8.71
C THR A 92 -10.49 15.60 -8.11
N ALA A 93 -10.06 16.80 -7.72
CA ALA A 93 -8.88 17.02 -6.91
C ALA A 93 -9.27 17.32 -5.46
N VAL A 94 -8.40 16.93 -4.51
CA VAL A 94 -8.55 17.27 -3.09
C VAL A 94 -7.50 18.30 -2.72
N PHE A 95 -7.95 19.34 -2.02
CA PHE A 95 -7.11 20.44 -1.57
C PHE A 95 -7.05 20.47 -0.05
N ARG A 96 -5.84 20.61 0.47
CA ARG A 96 -5.51 20.70 1.89
C ARG A 96 -4.89 22.06 2.18
N ASN A 97 -4.94 22.49 3.41
CA ASN A 97 -4.32 23.73 3.86
C ASN A 97 -4.79 25.00 3.11
N VAL A 98 -5.98 24.97 2.54
CA VAL A 98 -6.58 26.14 1.91
C VAL A 98 -6.89 27.19 2.97
N THR A 99 -6.49 28.42 2.74
CA THR A 99 -6.67 29.53 3.70
C THR A 99 -7.72 30.54 3.26
N SER A 100 -7.64 30.99 2.02
CA SER A 100 -8.54 32.02 1.47
C SER A 100 -8.90 31.80 0.00
N GLU A 101 -8.31 30.81 -0.62
CA GLU A 101 -8.53 30.48 -2.02
C GLU A 101 -9.94 29.94 -2.23
N THR A 102 -10.59 30.36 -3.30
CA THR A 102 -11.92 29.91 -3.67
C THR A 102 -11.95 29.20 -5.02
N SER A 103 -10.83 29.25 -5.76
CA SER A 103 -10.73 28.68 -7.11
C SER A 103 -9.38 28.04 -7.34
N PHE A 104 -9.32 27.14 -8.32
CA PHE A 104 -8.13 26.47 -8.78
C PHE A 104 -8.04 26.52 -10.31
N SER A 105 -6.87 26.25 -10.85
CA SER A 105 -6.65 26.17 -12.31
C SER A 105 -6.02 24.84 -12.70
N VAL A 106 -6.50 24.24 -13.79
CA VAL A 106 -5.85 23.13 -14.47
C VAL A 106 -4.97 23.70 -15.56
N VAL A 107 -3.71 23.30 -15.55
CA VAL A 107 -2.68 23.80 -16.46
C VAL A 107 -2.19 22.65 -17.33
N ASN A 108 -2.13 22.85 -18.63
CA ASN A 108 -1.50 21.90 -19.53
C ASN A 108 0.02 21.95 -19.32
N ALA A 109 0.64 20.82 -19.02
CA ALA A 109 2.04 20.75 -18.62
C ALA A 109 3.02 21.06 -19.78
N ASP A 110 2.62 20.79 -21.01
CA ASP A 110 3.47 21.01 -22.20
C ASP A 110 3.48 22.46 -22.63
N SER A 111 2.31 23.12 -22.60
CA SER A 111 2.16 24.51 -23.06
C SER A 111 2.27 25.55 -21.93
N GLY A 112 2.08 25.14 -20.68
CA GLY A 112 1.96 26.02 -19.54
C GLY A 112 0.68 26.88 -19.54
N GLN A 113 -0.29 26.58 -20.39
CA GLN A 113 -1.53 27.33 -20.48
C GLN A 113 -2.58 26.80 -19.51
N VAL A 114 -3.32 27.72 -18.86
CA VAL A 114 -4.52 27.38 -18.11
C VAL A 114 -5.61 26.94 -19.08
N VAL A 115 -6.08 25.71 -18.94
CA VAL A 115 -7.12 25.11 -19.78
C VAL A 115 -8.49 25.12 -19.09
N TYR A 116 -8.50 25.23 -17.77
CA TYR A 116 -9.73 25.25 -16.98
C TYR A 116 -9.51 25.98 -15.66
N THR A 117 -10.55 26.68 -15.21
CA THR A 117 -10.62 27.26 -13.86
C THR A 117 -11.91 26.81 -13.22
N GLY A 118 -11.81 26.22 -12.03
CA GLY A 118 -12.94 25.74 -11.24
C GLY A 118 -12.98 26.39 -9.87
N GLU A 119 -14.11 26.26 -9.21
CA GLU A 119 -14.30 26.70 -7.83
C GLU A 119 -14.07 25.56 -6.84
N LEU A 120 -13.57 25.87 -5.65
CA LEU A 120 -13.46 24.94 -4.56
C LEU A 120 -14.80 24.75 -3.88
N SER A 121 -15.09 23.52 -3.43
CA SER A 121 -16.24 23.24 -2.55
C SER A 121 -16.13 23.99 -1.21
N ALA A 122 -17.18 23.96 -0.41
CA ALA A 122 -17.05 24.26 1.01
C ALA A 122 -16.13 23.20 1.69
N PRO A 123 -15.40 23.60 2.74
CA PRO A 123 -14.56 22.67 3.48
C PRO A 123 -15.39 21.56 4.15
N THR A 124 -14.86 20.35 4.13
CA THR A 124 -15.42 19.19 4.83
C THR A 124 -14.38 18.65 5.80
N PHE A 125 -14.77 18.48 7.06
CA PHE A 125 -13.90 17.91 8.06
C PHE A 125 -13.86 16.37 7.96
N TYR A 126 -12.67 15.81 7.87
CA TYR A 126 -12.42 14.37 7.82
C TYR A 126 -11.77 13.92 9.13
N SER A 127 -12.53 13.27 9.99
CA SER A 127 -12.07 12.84 11.32
C SER A 127 -10.93 11.82 11.31
N SER A 128 -10.81 11.02 10.24
CA SER A 128 -9.71 10.06 10.09
C SER A 128 -8.36 10.72 9.80
N ALA A 129 -8.36 11.92 9.23
CA ALA A 129 -7.17 12.70 8.90
C ALA A 129 -6.98 13.90 9.83
N ASP A 130 -7.99 14.20 10.68
CA ASP A 130 -8.05 15.35 11.58
C ASP A 130 -7.82 16.71 10.84
N GLU A 131 -8.39 16.84 9.65
CA GLU A 131 -8.23 18.03 8.83
C GLU A 131 -9.49 18.39 8.03
N ASN A 132 -9.57 19.65 7.59
CA ASN A 132 -10.55 20.09 6.61
C ASN A 132 -9.97 19.97 5.21
N ASN A 133 -10.77 19.40 4.30
CA ASN A 133 -10.44 19.29 2.88
C ASN A 133 -11.48 19.99 2.01
N TRP A 134 -11.03 20.52 0.91
CA TRP A 134 -11.84 21.07 -0.17
C TRP A 134 -11.73 20.15 -1.37
N THR A 135 -12.73 20.15 -2.22
CA THR A 135 -12.70 19.45 -3.49
C THR A 135 -12.90 20.41 -4.65
N GLY A 136 -12.29 20.09 -5.79
CA GLY A 136 -12.46 20.84 -7.03
C GLY A 136 -12.77 19.86 -8.16
N ASP A 137 -13.89 20.07 -8.83
CA ASP A 137 -14.32 19.29 -10.00
C ASP A 137 -13.74 19.90 -11.27
N PHE A 138 -13.00 19.10 -12.04
CA PHE A 138 -12.48 19.47 -13.35
C PHE A 138 -12.87 18.47 -14.45
N SER A 139 -13.99 17.79 -14.28
CA SER A 139 -14.54 16.81 -15.23
C SER A 139 -14.72 17.38 -16.64
N ALA A 140 -14.88 18.70 -16.76
CA ALA A 140 -14.98 19.40 -18.04
C ALA A 140 -13.69 19.38 -18.87
N VAL A 141 -12.53 19.04 -18.28
CA VAL A 141 -11.27 18.86 -19.03
C VAL A 141 -11.26 17.46 -19.62
N THR A 142 -11.56 17.35 -20.92
CA THR A 142 -11.70 16.05 -21.60
C THR A 142 -10.61 15.83 -22.65
N GLU A 143 -9.80 16.83 -22.98
CA GLU A 143 -8.74 16.72 -23.95
C GLU A 143 -7.60 15.86 -23.40
N ALA A 144 -7.10 14.91 -24.21
CA ALA A 144 -5.98 14.08 -23.83
C ALA A 144 -4.69 14.89 -23.72
N GLY A 145 -3.93 14.65 -22.63
CA GLY A 145 -2.68 15.37 -22.38
C GLY A 145 -2.18 15.19 -20.96
N THR A 146 -1.09 15.88 -20.63
CA THR A 146 -0.51 15.94 -19.29
C THR A 146 -0.85 17.28 -18.64
N TYR A 147 -1.27 17.23 -17.40
CA TYR A 147 -1.77 18.38 -16.66
C TYR A 147 -1.24 18.41 -15.23
N TYR A 148 -1.31 19.58 -14.62
CA TYR A 148 -1.18 19.78 -13.18
C TYR A 148 -2.18 20.83 -12.71
N ILE A 149 -2.40 20.90 -11.41
CA ILE A 149 -3.34 21.85 -10.80
C ILE A 149 -2.56 22.85 -9.95
N THR A 150 -2.98 24.11 -10.02
CA THR A 150 -2.53 25.21 -9.16
C THR A 150 -3.69 25.78 -8.37
N CYS A 151 -3.43 26.26 -7.15
CA CYS A 151 -4.43 26.90 -6.31
C CYS A 151 -3.73 27.93 -5.40
N GLY A 152 -3.83 29.19 -5.74
CA GLY A 152 -3.32 30.31 -4.95
C GLY A 152 -1.89 30.13 -4.47
N GLY A 153 -1.69 30.20 -3.14
CA GLY A 153 -0.39 30.05 -2.48
C GLY A 153 0.03 28.61 -2.17
N LEU A 154 -0.74 27.60 -2.62
CA LEU A 154 -0.40 26.19 -2.43
C LEU A 154 0.65 25.75 -3.46
N ASP A 155 1.45 24.73 -3.07
CA ASP A 155 2.30 24.04 -4.04
C ASP A 155 1.44 23.37 -5.11
N GLN A 156 1.92 23.36 -6.36
CA GLN A 156 1.23 22.70 -7.46
C GLN A 156 1.08 21.19 -7.20
N SER A 157 0.07 20.56 -7.81
CA SER A 157 -0.09 19.11 -7.77
C SER A 157 1.05 18.41 -8.50
N TYR A 158 1.21 17.11 -8.26
CA TYR A 158 1.91 16.26 -9.23
C TYR A 158 1.19 16.33 -10.58
N SER A 159 1.96 16.11 -11.65
CA SER A 159 1.40 15.99 -12.98
C SER A 159 0.62 14.67 -13.10
N PHE A 160 -0.49 14.73 -13.83
CA PHE A 160 -1.32 13.58 -14.15
C PHE A 160 -1.69 13.58 -15.63
N THR A 161 -2.10 12.44 -16.14
CA THR A 161 -2.48 12.26 -17.53
C THR A 161 -4.00 12.16 -17.67
N ILE A 162 -4.57 12.77 -18.70
CA ILE A 162 -5.93 12.49 -19.18
C ILE A 162 -5.79 11.74 -20.50
N GLY A 163 -6.41 10.57 -20.64
CA GLY A 163 -6.35 9.78 -21.85
C GLY A 163 -7.12 8.47 -21.75
N ASN A 164 -7.48 7.89 -22.90
CA ASN A 164 -8.26 6.66 -22.95
C ASN A 164 -7.52 5.43 -22.41
N ASN A 165 -6.19 5.47 -22.39
CA ASN A 165 -5.32 4.33 -22.08
C ASN A 165 -4.60 4.48 -20.71
N VAL A 166 -5.05 5.38 -19.85
CA VAL A 166 -4.37 5.65 -18.57
C VAL A 166 -4.34 4.44 -17.64
N TYR A 167 -5.28 3.52 -17.76
CA TYR A 167 -5.38 2.32 -16.94
C TYR A 167 -4.77 1.06 -17.59
N ASP A 168 -4.27 1.12 -18.83
CA ASP A 168 -3.75 -0.05 -19.54
C ASP A 168 -2.55 -0.67 -18.81
N SER A 169 -1.57 0.15 -18.41
CA SER A 169 -0.41 -0.34 -17.66
C SER A 169 -0.78 -0.87 -16.27
N LEU A 170 -1.78 -0.30 -15.62
CA LEU A 170 -2.27 -0.78 -14.32
C LEU A 170 -2.91 -2.16 -14.45
N LEU A 171 -3.68 -2.39 -15.51
CA LEU A 171 -4.24 -3.70 -15.82
C LEU A 171 -3.14 -4.73 -16.09
N ASP A 172 -2.20 -4.39 -16.97
CA ASP A 172 -1.06 -5.26 -17.33
C ASP A 172 -0.25 -5.65 -16.07
N ASP A 173 0.09 -4.69 -15.22
CA ASP A 173 0.84 -4.93 -13.98
C ASP A 173 0.04 -5.75 -12.97
N SER A 174 -1.27 -5.54 -12.87
CA SER A 174 -2.16 -6.32 -12.01
C SER A 174 -2.25 -7.79 -12.44
N VAL A 175 -2.38 -8.06 -13.73
CA VAL A 175 -2.37 -9.41 -14.28
C VAL A 175 -0.97 -10.04 -14.13
N LYS A 176 0.08 -9.26 -14.40
CA LYS A 176 1.46 -9.69 -14.25
C LYS A 176 1.78 -10.07 -12.80
N MET A 177 1.28 -9.34 -11.82
CA MET A 177 1.41 -9.69 -10.40
C MET A 177 0.90 -11.10 -10.12
N LEU A 178 -0.30 -11.44 -10.59
CA LEU A 178 -0.87 -12.77 -10.45
C LEU A 178 -0.05 -13.83 -11.20
N TYR A 179 0.49 -13.51 -12.38
CA TYR A 179 1.37 -14.40 -13.12
C TYR A 179 2.67 -14.71 -12.36
N LEU A 180 3.31 -13.68 -11.79
CA LEU A 180 4.59 -13.81 -11.10
C LEU A 180 4.51 -14.62 -9.80
N GLN A 181 3.35 -14.66 -9.15
CA GLN A 181 3.14 -15.41 -7.92
C GLN A 181 2.63 -16.83 -8.13
N ARG A 182 2.57 -17.31 -9.35
CA ARG A 182 2.11 -18.68 -9.65
C ARG A 182 3.02 -19.74 -9.02
N CYS A 183 2.41 -20.76 -8.46
CA CYS A 183 3.06 -21.95 -7.92
C CYS A 183 2.90 -23.15 -8.86
N GLY A 184 3.79 -24.13 -8.79
CA GLY A 184 3.71 -25.38 -9.54
C GLY A 184 4.03 -25.26 -11.04
N THR A 185 4.52 -24.14 -11.48
CA THR A 185 4.88 -23.87 -12.90
C THR A 185 6.11 -22.98 -13.00
N GLU A 186 6.83 -23.08 -14.11
CA GLU A 186 7.88 -22.12 -14.43
C GLU A 186 7.26 -20.76 -14.71
N VAL A 187 7.80 -19.71 -14.09
CA VAL A 187 7.45 -18.31 -14.32
C VAL A 187 8.62 -17.63 -15.03
N LYS A 188 8.37 -17.11 -16.22
CA LYS A 188 9.39 -16.47 -17.06
C LYS A 188 9.32 -14.95 -16.94
N ASP A 189 10.26 -14.39 -16.24
CA ASP A 189 10.47 -12.95 -16.11
C ASP A 189 11.95 -12.66 -15.85
N SER A 190 12.45 -11.51 -16.36
CA SER A 190 13.87 -11.16 -16.24
C SER A 190 14.32 -10.85 -14.81
N THR A 191 13.40 -10.43 -13.94
CA THR A 191 13.68 -9.99 -12.57
C THR A 191 13.10 -10.94 -11.53
N PHE A 192 11.88 -11.42 -11.74
CA PHE A 192 11.10 -12.19 -10.77
C PHE A 192 10.79 -13.61 -11.25
N GLY A 193 11.41 -14.05 -12.37
CA GLY A 193 11.23 -15.39 -12.89
C GLY A 193 11.76 -16.47 -11.93
N HIS A 194 11.09 -17.62 -11.92
CA HIS A 194 11.52 -18.77 -11.11
C HIS A 194 11.15 -20.09 -11.79
N ALA A 195 11.88 -21.16 -11.45
CA ALA A 195 11.55 -22.51 -11.88
C ALA A 195 10.23 -23.00 -11.24
N ALA A 196 9.66 -24.08 -11.76
CA ALA A 196 8.54 -24.77 -11.11
C ALA A 196 8.92 -25.14 -9.67
N CYS A 197 7.97 -24.93 -8.76
CA CYS A 197 8.15 -25.19 -7.33
C CYS A 197 6.93 -25.91 -6.76
N HIS A 198 7.08 -26.62 -5.64
CA HIS A 198 6.00 -27.36 -4.97
C HIS A 198 5.24 -28.32 -5.92
N ASP A 199 6.00 -28.95 -6.82
CA ASP A 199 5.51 -29.87 -7.86
C ASP A 199 5.57 -31.35 -7.42
N THR A 200 5.89 -31.60 -6.14
CA THR A 200 5.91 -32.92 -5.53
C THR A 200 4.77 -33.09 -4.52
N LEU A 201 4.44 -34.35 -4.20
CA LEU A 201 3.42 -34.63 -3.20
C LEU A 201 3.79 -34.08 -1.82
N ALA A 202 2.89 -33.33 -1.22
CA ALA A 202 3.02 -32.81 0.16
C ALA A 202 2.63 -33.88 1.18
N THR A 203 3.31 -33.89 2.32
CA THR A 203 2.94 -34.74 3.45
C THR A 203 1.92 -34.01 4.33
N VAL A 204 0.80 -34.65 4.60
CA VAL A 204 -0.21 -34.10 5.52
C VAL A 204 0.38 -34.07 6.93
N TYR A 205 0.24 -32.93 7.60
CA TYR A 205 0.79 -32.73 8.94
C TYR A 205 0.26 -33.77 9.94
N HIS A 206 1.12 -34.25 10.83
CA HIS A 206 0.88 -35.34 11.79
C HIS A 206 0.47 -36.70 11.18
N THR A 207 0.59 -36.87 9.88
CA THR A 207 0.32 -38.17 9.22
C THR A 207 1.45 -38.53 8.28
N ASN A 208 1.39 -39.75 7.71
CA ASN A 208 2.28 -40.14 6.62
C ASN A 208 1.59 -40.08 5.25
N GLU A 209 0.39 -39.53 5.21
CA GLU A 209 -0.38 -39.34 3.99
C GLU A 209 0.29 -38.33 3.08
N LYS A 210 0.33 -38.63 1.79
CA LYS A 210 0.84 -37.73 0.78
C LYS A 210 -0.27 -37.36 -0.19
N ILE A 211 -0.44 -36.08 -0.44
CA ILE A 211 -1.46 -35.55 -1.33
C ILE A 211 -0.85 -34.61 -2.36
N ASP A 212 -1.47 -34.52 -3.52
CA ASP A 212 -1.12 -33.51 -4.53
C ASP A 212 -1.81 -32.20 -4.18
N VAL A 213 -1.00 -31.20 -3.91
CA VAL A 213 -1.43 -29.82 -3.64
C VAL A 213 -0.70 -28.83 -4.58
N SER A 214 -0.24 -29.30 -5.74
CA SER A 214 0.46 -28.45 -6.71
C SER A 214 -0.44 -27.35 -7.28
N GLY A 215 0.17 -26.31 -7.81
CA GLY A 215 -0.55 -25.18 -8.43
C GLY A 215 -0.96 -24.08 -7.46
N GLY A 216 -1.81 -23.17 -7.94
CA GLY A 216 -2.25 -21.99 -7.20
C GLY A 216 -1.23 -20.86 -7.20
N TRP A 217 -1.26 -20.05 -6.16
CA TRP A 217 -0.44 -18.86 -5.99
C TRP A 217 0.23 -18.84 -4.63
N HIS A 218 1.46 -18.33 -4.58
CA HIS A 218 2.14 -17.98 -3.34
C HIS A 218 1.44 -16.77 -2.69
N ASP A 219 1.30 -16.78 -1.36
CA ASP A 219 0.70 -15.67 -0.63
C ASP A 219 1.73 -14.56 -0.38
N ALA A 220 2.88 -14.93 0.17
CA ALA A 220 3.94 -14.00 0.53
C ALA A 220 5.33 -14.64 0.38
N GLY A 221 6.34 -14.03 0.99
CA GLY A 221 7.72 -14.54 0.98
C GLY A 221 7.94 -15.84 1.72
N ASP A 222 6.97 -16.37 2.44
CA ASP A 222 6.94 -17.70 3.01
C ASP A 222 6.56 -18.80 2.00
N TYR A 223 6.15 -18.41 0.78
CA TYR A 223 5.66 -19.27 -0.28
C TYR A 223 4.45 -20.15 0.13
N GLY A 224 3.76 -19.75 1.19
CA GLY A 224 2.51 -20.41 1.63
C GLY A 224 1.43 -20.28 0.57
N ARG A 225 0.55 -21.31 0.51
CA ARG A 225 -0.59 -21.35 -0.41
C ARG A 225 -1.85 -21.60 0.39
N TYR A 226 -2.73 -20.63 0.35
CA TYR A 226 -3.93 -20.64 1.17
C TYR A 226 -5.16 -20.66 0.26
N VAL A 227 -6.19 -21.39 0.67
CA VAL A 227 -7.41 -21.59 -0.15
C VAL A 227 -8.13 -20.26 -0.42
N VAL A 228 -8.23 -19.39 0.59
CA VAL A 228 -8.99 -18.15 0.47
C VAL A 228 -8.34 -17.17 -0.51
N PRO A 229 -7.05 -16.77 -0.38
CA PRO A 229 -6.42 -15.90 -1.37
C PRO A 229 -6.31 -16.55 -2.76
N GLY A 230 -6.08 -17.88 -2.83
CA GLY A 230 -6.08 -18.58 -4.11
C GLY A 230 -7.45 -18.53 -4.82
N ALA A 231 -8.53 -18.77 -4.09
CA ALA A 231 -9.89 -18.65 -4.63
C ALA A 231 -10.21 -17.21 -5.06
N LYS A 232 -9.74 -16.22 -4.29
CA LYS A 232 -9.86 -14.80 -4.66
C LYS A 232 -9.16 -14.50 -5.98
N SER A 233 -7.92 -14.97 -6.17
CA SER A 233 -7.17 -14.79 -7.43
C SER A 233 -7.92 -15.34 -8.63
N VAL A 234 -8.55 -16.53 -8.50
CA VAL A 234 -9.41 -17.11 -9.55
C VAL A 234 -10.62 -16.21 -9.81
N ALA A 235 -11.30 -15.77 -8.75
CA ALA A 235 -12.48 -14.92 -8.87
C ALA A 235 -12.15 -13.58 -9.55
N ASP A 236 -11.06 -12.92 -9.16
CA ASP A 236 -10.63 -11.66 -9.74
C ASP A 236 -10.36 -11.78 -11.26
N LEU A 237 -9.66 -12.84 -11.66
CA LEU A 237 -9.39 -13.12 -13.08
C LEU A 237 -10.67 -13.40 -13.87
N LEU A 238 -11.60 -14.18 -13.31
CA LEU A 238 -12.88 -14.48 -13.96
C LEU A 238 -13.77 -13.23 -14.08
N ILE A 239 -13.83 -12.41 -13.03
CA ILE A 239 -14.59 -11.15 -13.05
C ILE A 239 -14.02 -10.19 -14.09
N ALA A 240 -12.68 -10.04 -14.13
CA ALA A 240 -12.02 -9.20 -15.11
C ALA A 240 -12.27 -9.67 -16.55
N TYR A 241 -12.17 -10.98 -16.79
CA TYR A 241 -12.48 -11.58 -18.09
C TYR A 241 -13.97 -11.38 -18.48
N ASP A 242 -14.90 -11.61 -17.55
CA ASP A 242 -16.34 -11.45 -17.80
C ASP A 242 -16.71 -10.00 -18.10
N ALA A 243 -16.06 -9.05 -17.41
CA ALA A 243 -16.26 -7.62 -17.63
C ALA A 243 -15.82 -7.17 -19.04
N ASN A 244 -14.68 -7.67 -19.52
CA ASN A 244 -14.16 -7.32 -20.85
C ASN A 244 -13.28 -8.42 -21.45
N PRO A 245 -13.87 -9.47 -22.07
CA PRO A 245 -13.10 -10.59 -22.66
C PRO A 245 -12.11 -10.21 -23.76
N LYS A 246 -12.21 -9.00 -24.31
CA LYS A 246 -11.34 -8.55 -25.40
C LYS A 246 -9.98 -8.05 -24.90
N LEU A 247 -9.81 -7.83 -23.62
CA LEU A 247 -8.55 -7.41 -23.00
C LEU A 247 -7.62 -8.60 -22.69
N PHE A 248 -8.11 -9.82 -22.78
CA PHE A 248 -7.42 -11.08 -22.57
C PHE A 248 -7.39 -11.87 -23.92
#